data_3f1e3bbe58c5978294694206aea02bf9
#
_entry.id   3f1e3bbe58c5978294694206aea02bf9
#
_cell.length_a   1.000
_cell.length_b   1.000
_cell.length_c   1.000
_cell.angle_alpha   90.00
_cell.angle_beta   90.00
_cell.angle_gamma   90.00
#
_symmetry.space_group_name_H-M   'P 1'
#
loop_
_entity.id
_entity.type
_entity.pdbx_description
1 polymer ?
#
loop_
_entity_poly.entity_id
_entity_poly.type
_entity_poly.pdbx_seq_one_letter_code
_entity_poly.pdbx_strand_id
1 'polypeptide(L)'
;MDINYRRCITCRKVAHRHDFFRIVRCHDTRNVCLDNGMGRSAYVCKTHECLSRAQKKNRMSRALKAHIPDEIFFTLNNRLDHASNHETKDSSQ
;
A
#
# COMPACT_ATOMS: atom_id res chain seq x y z
N MET A 1 -22.44 0.36 2.52
CA MET A 1 -21.15 -0.29 2.36
C MET A 1 -20.57 -0.57 3.73
N ASP A 2 -19.94 -1.71 3.87
CA ASP A 2 -19.32 -2.09 5.13
C ASP A 2 -18.20 -1.11 5.44
N ILE A 3 -18.05 -0.77 6.71
CA ILE A 3 -17.01 0.18 7.12
C ILE A 3 -15.61 -0.37 6.90
N ASN A 4 -15.48 -1.68 6.68
CA ASN A 4 -14.17 -2.28 6.45
C ASN A 4 -13.78 -2.33 4.98
N TYR A 5 -14.61 -1.82 4.11
CA TYR A 5 -14.28 -1.82 2.67
C TYR A 5 -13.58 -0.53 2.30
N ARG A 6 -12.61 -0.65 1.42
CA ARG A 6 -11.81 0.47 0.97
C ARG A 6 -11.63 0.37 -0.54
N ARG A 7 -10.96 1.37 -1.09
CA ARG A 7 -10.74 1.43 -2.54
C ARG A 7 -9.26 1.63 -2.81
N CYS A 8 -8.75 0.89 -3.79
CA CYS A 8 -7.37 1.07 -4.24
C CYS A 8 -7.22 2.44 -4.90
N ILE A 9 -6.16 3.17 -4.54
CA ILE A 9 -5.95 4.49 -5.14
C ILE A 9 -5.53 4.41 -6.59
N THR A 10 -5.12 3.25 -7.06
CA THR A 10 -4.66 3.08 -8.42
C THR A 10 -5.75 2.56 -9.33
N CYS A 11 -6.29 1.39 -9.05
CA CYS A 11 -7.25 0.76 -9.94
C CYS A 11 -8.69 0.93 -9.49
N ARG A 12 -8.89 1.50 -8.31
CA ARG A 12 -10.21 1.78 -7.76
C ARG A 12 -11.04 0.55 -7.41
N LYS A 13 -10.39 -0.60 -7.34
CA LYS A 13 -11.06 -1.80 -6.89
C LYS A 13 -11.53 -1.61 -5.47
N VAL A 14 -12.75 -2.05 -5.18
CA VAL A 14 -13.31 -2.00 -3.84
C VAL A 14 -13.18 -3.39 -3.22
N ALA A 15 -12.59 -3.46 -2.06
CA ALA A 15 -12.39 -4.73 -1.37
C ALA A 15 -12.21 -4.47 0.11
N HIS A 16 -12.14 -5.55 0.88
CA HIS A 16 -11.93 -5.44 2.31
C HIS A 16 -10.56 -4.81 2.56
N ARG A 17 -10.47 -3.97 3.59
CA ARG A 17 -9.22 -3.26 3.87
C ARG A 17 -8.02 -4.17 4.04
N HIS A 18 -8.24 -5.40 4.48
CA HIS A 18 -7.13 -6.35 4.65
C HIS A 18 -6.60 -6.87 3.33
N ASP A 19 -7.30 -6.61 2.23
CA ASP A 19 -6.83 -7.01 0.92
C ASP A 19 -5.90 -5.99 0.31
N PHE A 20 -5.64 -4.90 1.00
CA PHE A 20 -4.79 -3.82 0.51
C PHE A 20 -3.63 -3.58 1.45
N PHE A 21 -2.57 -2.97 0.91
CA PHE A 21 -1.58 -2.34 1.77
C PHE A 21 -2.16 -1.03 2.25
N ARG A 22 -1.86 -0.69 3.50
CA ARG A 22 -2.32 0.56 4.07
C ARG A 22 -1.11 1.46 4.31
N ILE A 23 -1.14 2.65 3.76
CA ILE A 23 -0.09 3.64 3.96
C ILE A 23 -0.71 4.80 4.71
N VAL A 24 -0.08 5.25 5.78
CA VAL A 24 -0.65 6.24 6.68
C VAL A 24 0.28 7.44 6.78
N ARG A 25 -0.29 8.63 6.64
CA ARG A 25 0.43 9.84 7.02
C ARG A 25 0.03 10.15 8.45
N CYS A 26 0.97 10.02 9.36
CA CYS A 26 0.68 10.19 10.77
C CYS A 26 0.28 11.63 11.07
N HIS A 27 -0.75 11.77 11.88
CA HIS A 27 -1.30 13.08 12.18
C HIS A 27 -0.30 13.96 12.96
N ASP A 28 0.35 13.37 13.93
CA ASP A 28 1.23 14.14 14.81
C ASP A 28 2.54 14.52 14.15
N THR A 29 3.19 13.58 13.51
CA THR A 29 4.53 13.82 13.00
C THR A 29 4.54 14.10 11.51
N ARG A 30 3.44 13.81 10.83
CA ARG A 30 3.33 13.90 9.38
C ARG A 30 4.24 12.93 8.65
N ASN A 31 4.83 12.00 9.36
CA ASN A 31 5.62 10.96 8.73
C ASN A 31 4.70 9.95 8.07
N VAL A 32 5.22 9.32 7.03
CA VAL A 32 4.46 8.28 6.33
C VAL A 32 4.92 6.94 6.83
N CYS A 33 3.97 6.13 7.29
CA CYS A 33 4.26 4.83 7.86
C CYS A 33 3.42 3.77 7.18
N LEU A 34 3.76 2.51 7.44
CA LEU A 34 3.00 1.40 6.92
C LEU A 34 2.21 0.75 8.05
N ASP A 35 0.94 0.50 7.79
CA ASP A 35 0.06 -0.28 8.66
C ASP A 35 -0.27 0.35 10.00
N ASN A 36 0.59 1.15 10.55
CA ASN A 36 0.39 1.71 11.88
C ASN A 36 0.24 3.21 11.81
N GLY A 37 -0.43 3.75 12.81
CA GLY A 37 -0.52 5.18 12.94
C GLY A 37 -1.93 5.69 12.79
N MET A 38 -2.15 6.89 13.27
CA MET A 38 -3.43 7.56 13.16
C MET A 38 -3.25 8.77 12.26
N GLY A 39 -4.14 8.90 11.29
CA GLY A 39 -4.07 10.00 10.37
C GLY A 39 -4.71 9.60 9.06
N ARG A 40 -4.30 10.28 8.00
CA ARG A 40 -4.85 9.99 6.68
C ARG A 40 -4.26 8.71 6.13
N SER A 41 -5.12 7.85 5.61
CA SER A 41 -4.68 6.57 5.07
C SER A 41 -4.98 6.46 3.59
N ALA A 42 -4.16 5.71 2.89
CA ALA A 42 -4.42 5.35 1.50
C ALA A 42 -4.24 3.85 1.39
N TYR A 43 -4.99 3.26 0.46
CA TYR A 43 -4.97 1.82 0.26
C TYR A 43 -4.59 1.51 -1.17
N VAL A 44 -3.82 0.46 -1.36
CA VAL A 44 -3.38 0.06 -2.70
C VAL A 44 -3.35 -1.46 -2.76
N CYS A 45 -3.71 -2.02 -3.90
CA CYS A 45 -3.72 -3.47 -4.07
C CYS A 45 -2.35 -4.06 -3.81
N LYS A 46 -2.36 -5.28 -3.33
CA LYS A 46 -1.11 -6.00 -3.07
C LYS A 46 -0.60 -6.61 -4.37
N THR A 47 -0.30 -5.74 -5.34
CA THR A 47 0.25 -6.14 -6.62
C THR A 47 1.32 -5.15 -7.03
N HIS A 48 2.30 -5.64 -7.77
CA HIS A 48 3.38 -4.77 -8.25
C HIS A 48 2.83 -3.71 -9.20
N GLU A 49 1.84 -4.07 -9.99
CA GLU A 49 1.27 -3.14 -10.95
C GLU A 49 0.66 -1.92 -10.27
N CYS A 50 -0.18 -2.15 -9.26
CA CYS A 50 -0.81 -1.03 -8.58
C CYS A 50 0.19 -0.19 -7.81
N LEU A 51 1.18 -0.84 -7.21
CA LEU A 51 2.24 -0.10 -6.51
C LEU A 51 3.03 0.76 -7.48
N SER A 52 3.41 0.21 -8.61
CA SER A 52 4.18 0.93 -9.60
C SER A 52 3.42 2.15 -10.11
N ARG A 53 2.15 1.97 -10.40
CA ARG A 53 1.33 3.07 -10.89
C ARG A 53 1.11 4.14 -9.83
N ALA A 54 0.97 3.71 -8.58
CA ALA A 54 0.80 4.65 -7.48
C ALA A 54 2.04 5.54 -7.34
N GLN A 55 3.21 4.94 -7.52
CA GLN A 55 4.46 5.67 -7.43
C GLN A 55 4.67 6.56 -8.64
N LYS A 56 4.40 6.01 -9.83
CA LYS A 56 4.73 6.69 -11.06
C LYS A 56 4.05 8.03 -11.26
N LYS A 57 2.82 8.13 -10.87
CA LYS A 57 2.06 9.36 -11.08
C LYS A 57 1.81 10.12 -9.81
N ASN A 58 2.61 9.82 -8.80
CA ASN A 58 2.47 10.48 -7.50
C ASN A 58 1.05 10.36 -6.93
N ARG A 59 0.37 9.29 -7.26
CA ARG A 59 -0.99 9.10 -6.77
C ARG A 59 -1.03 8.98 -5.26
N MET A 60 -0.06 8.27 -4.70
CA MET A 60 0.01 8.10 -3.26
C MET A 60 0.28 9.44 -2.59
N SER A 61 1.20 10.22 -3.13
CA SER A 61 1.51 11.55 -2.61
C SER A 61 0.28 12.44 -2.61
N ARG A 62 -0.48 12.39 -3.68
CA ARG A 62 -1.69 13.20 -3.77
C ARG A 62 -2.74 12.73 -2.77
N ALA A 63 -2.89 11.43 -2.63
CA ALA A 63 -3.88 10.87 -1.74
C ALA A 63 -3.61 11.25 -0.30
N LEU A 64 -2.34 11.24 0.09
CA LEU A 64 -1.95 11.54 1.46
C LEU A 64 -1.51 12.98 1.65
N LYS A 65 -1.40 13.73 0.57
CA LYS A 65 -0.93 15.12 0.59
C LYS A 65 0.40 15.24 1.31
N ALA A 66 1.31 14.33 0.98
CA ALA A 66 2.62 14.28 1.59
C ALA A 66 3.59 13.59 0.65
N HIS A 67 4.86 13.90 0.80
CA HIS A 67 5.89 13.20 0.05
C HIS A 67 5.99 11.76 0.54
N ILE A 68 6.02 10.82 -0.38
CA ILE A 68 6.13 9.42 -0.04
C ILE A 68 7.55 8.96 -0.34
N PRO A 69 8.32 8.56 0.68
CA PRO A 69 9.69 8.09 0.44
C PRO A 69 9.69 6.85 -0.45
N ASP A 70 10.68 6.75 -1.32
CA ASP A 70 10.78 5.60 -2.20
C ASP A 70 10.90 4.30 -1.42
N GLU A 71 11.49 4.34 -0.26
CA GLU A 71 11.65 3.12 0.53
C GLU A 71 10.31 2.53 0.96
N ILE A 72 9.25 3.32 1.00
CA ILE A 72 7.92 2.79 1.29
C ILE A 72 7.54 1.81 0.19
N PHE A 73 7.70 2.22 -1.07
CA PHE A 73 7.38 1.35 -2.19
C PHE A 73 8.32 0.17 -2.25
N PHE A 74 9.58 0.39 -1.95
CA PHE A 74 10.56 -0.69 -1.92
C PHE A 74 10.15 -1.75 -0.90
N THR A 75 9.76 -1.31 0.29
CA THR A 75 9.31 -2.23 1.33
C THR A 75 8.08 -3.01 0.91
N LEU A 76 7.12 -2.32 0.29
CA LEU A 76 5.91 -2.99 -0.14
C LEU A 76 6.18 -4.01 -1.24
N ASN A 77 7.05 -3.67 -2.18
CA ASN A 77 7.43 -4.61 -3.22
C ASN A 77 8.14 -5.82 -2.63
N ASN A 78 8.98 -5.60 -1.64
CA ASN A 78 9.65 -6.70 -0.95
C ASN A 78 8.66 -7.62 -0.26
N ARG A 79 7.64 -7.05 0.35
CA ARG A 79 6.61 -7.87 0.99
C ARG A 79 5.90 -8.75 -0.02
N LEU A 80 5.64 -8.22 -1.20
CA LEU A 80 5.03 -9.00 -2.26
C LEU A 80 5.94 -10.10 -2.73
N ASP A 81 7.21 -9.78 -2.93
CA ASP A 81 8.17 -10.76 -3.39
C ASP A 81 8.35 -11.88 -2.38
N HIS A 82 8.40 -11.54 -1.11
CA HIS A 82 8.52 -12.55 -0.08
C HIS A 82 7.29 -13.44 -0.02
N ALA A 83 6.12 -12.86 -0.15
CA ALA A 83 4.90 -13.65 -0.14
C ALA A 83 4.88 -14.61 -1.33
N SER A 84 5.22 -14.10 -2.51
CA SER A 84 5.26 -14.94 -3.69
C SER A 84 6.32 -16.02 -3.56
N ASN A 85 7.47 -15.63 -3.13
CA ASN A 85 8.55 -16.60 -2.96
C ASN A 85 8.19 -17.64 -1.93
N HIS A 86 7.55 -17.24 -0.88
CA HIS A 86 7.15 -18.18 0.15
C HIS A 86 6.22 -19.24 -0.43
N GLU A 87 5.24 -18.80 -1.18
CA GLU A 87 4.33 -19.73 -1.79
C GLU A 87 5.03 -20.60 -2.81
N THR A 88 5.87 -19.98 -3.58
CA THR A 88 6.60 -20.71 -4.59
C THR A 88 7.59 -21.64 -3.98
N LYS A 89 8.21 -21.19 -2.94
CA LYS A 89 9.20 -22.02 -2.32
C LYS A 89 8.62 -23.22 -1.69
N ASP A 90 7.48 -23.06 -1.14
CA ASP A 90 6.84 -24.21 -0.64
C ASP A 90 6.78 -25.22 -1.70
N SER A 91 6.76 -24.78 -2.91
CA SER A 91 6.71 -25.71 -3.98
C SER A 91 8.08 -25.87 -4.54
N SER A 92 8.88 -24.91 -4.55
CA SER A 92 10.04 -25.00 -5.32
C SER A 92 11.21 -24.88 -4.57
N GLN A 93 11.20 -24.43 -3.80
CA GLN A 93 12.48 -24.25 -3.50
C GLN A 93 12.72 -24.75 -2.65
#